data_990871636d9589a17e7ce45101463f66
#
_entry.id   990871636d9589a17e7ce45101463f66
#
_cell.length_a   1.000
_cell.length_b   1.000
_cell.length_c   1.000
_cell.angle_alpha   90.00
_cell.angle_beta   90.00
_cell.angle_gamma   90.00
#
_symmetry.space_group_name_H-M   'P 1'
#
loop_
_entity.id
_entity.type
_entity.pdbx_description
1 polymer ?
#
loop_
_entity_poly.entity_id
_entity_poly.type
_entity_poly.pdbx_seq_one_letter_code
_entity_poly.pdbx_strand_id
1 'polypeptide(L)'
;LPRLYLFERLRNRYRRNRALLFERKLHKLKPANPYISFTFDDFPQSAYLIGGTILKKYGIRGTYYTSLGLMGKESPVGRIFSLKELRDLVTDGHELGCHTYDHLDAWETNLDSFEKSILRNREALKSILPQVYFATFSYPREEPHPMIKRIAGTYFVCCRGGGQTLNSGMIDLNLAKSCFIDSVNGETLSSLKILINKNKVEKGWLIFSTHDICMNPSRFGCGPDYFEDIVRYAANSGAVILPVCEVYSQIYGDKQ
;
A
#
# COMPACT_ATOMS: atom_id res chain seq x y z
N LEU A 1 -12.85 -29.52 10.86
CA LEU A 1 -11.97 -28.36 11.05
C LEU A 1 -10.64 -28.46 10.26
N PRO A 2 -9.83 -29.56 10.24
CA PRO A 2 -8.57 -29.62 9.52
C PRO A 2 -8.69 -29.54 7.98
N ARG A 3 -9.75 -30.10 7.39
CA ARG A 3 -9.97 -30.11 5.93
C ARG A 3 -10.33 -28.74 5.37
N LEU A 4 -11.13 -27.94 6.06
CA LEU A 4 -11.46 -26.57 5.67
C LEU A 4 -10.19 -25.67 5.64
N TYR A 5 -9.37 -25.78 6.67
CA TYR A 5 -8.11 -25.02 6.77
C TYR A 5 -7.12 -25.38 5.65
N LEU A 6 -7.01 -26.67 5.30
CA LEU A 6 -6.16 -27.11 4.18
C LEU A 6 -6.67 -26.54 2.85
N PHE A 7 -7.99 -26.56 2.63
CA PHE A 7 -8.59 -26.05 1.39
C PHE A 7 -8.37 -24.53 1.23
N GLU A 8 -8.52 -23.76 2.30
CA GLU A 8 -8.22 -22.32 2.29
C GLU A 8 -6.74 -22.04 1.99
N ARG A 9 -5.81 -22.77 2.59
CA ARG A 9 -4.38 -22.63 2.31
C ARG A 9 -4.04 -22.92 0.84
N LEU A 10 -4.63 -23.96 0.25
CA LEU A 10 -4.44 -24.32 -1.15
C LEU A 10 -5.03 -23.24 -2.08
N ARG A 11 -6.22 -22.75 -1.76
CA ARG A 11 -6.87 -21.66 -2.50
C ARG A 11 -6.02 -20.39 -2.47
N ASN A 12 -5.54 -19.97 -1.31
CA ASN A 12 -4.73 -18.77 -1.17
C ASN A 12 -3.37 -18.93 -1.88
N ARG A 13 -2.75 -20.11 -1.78
CA ARG A 13 -1.53 -20.42 -2.56
C ARG A 13 -1.78 -20.37 -4.06
N TYR A 14 -2.89 -20.89 -4.54
CA TYR A 14 -3.29 -20.82 -5.95
C TYR A 14 -3.49 -19.36 -6.40
N ARG A 15 -4.28 -18.57 -5.65
CA ARG A 15 -4.53 -17.15 -5.92
C ARG A 15 -3.20 -16.39 -6.03
N ARG A 16 -2.33 -16.54 -5.04
CA ARG A 16 -1.01 -15.90 -5.01
C ARG A 16 -0.13 -16.31 -6.20
N ASN A 17 -0.04 -17.58 -6.51
CA ASN A 17 0.76 -18.04 -7.65
C ASN A 17 0.24 -17.47 -8.97
N ARG A 18 -1.09 -17.42 -9.14
CA ARG A 18 -1.71 -16.80 -10.32
C ARG A 18 -1.37 -15.31 -10.41
N ALA A 19 -1.50 -14.58 -9.32
CA ALA A 19 -1.17 -13.15 -9.26
C ALA A 19 0.31 -12.89 -9.60
N LEU A 20 1.22 -13.73 -9.11
CA LEU A 20 2.67 -13.58 -9.33
C LEU A 20 3.12 -13.95 -10.75
N LEU A 21 2.46 -14.89 -11.41
CA LEU A 21 2.92 -15.44 -12.69
C LEU A 21 2.31 -14.77 -13.92
N PHE A 22 1.09 -14.24 -13.82
CA PHE A 22 0.34 -13.74 -14.96
C PHE A 22 0.18 -12.21 -14.96
N GLU A 23 -0.04 -11.64 -16.15
CA GLU A 23 -0.30 -10.20 -16.40
C GLU A 23 0.74 -9.29 -15.74
N ARG A 24 2.01 -9.65 -15.86
CA ARG A 24 3.13 -8.95 -15.26
C ARG A 24 3.58 -7.76 -16.12
N LYS A 25 3.88 -6.64 -15.44
CA LYS A 25 4.52 -5.45 -16.03
C LYS A 25 5.92 -5.32 -15.45
N LEU A 26 6.84 -6.13 -16.00
CA LEU A 26 8.20 -6.25 -15.49
C LEU A 26 9.07 -5.07 -15.90
N HIS A 27 9.69 -4.44 -14.92
CA HIS A 27 10.68 -3.39 -15.12
C HIS A 27 11.96 -3.67 -14.35
N LYS A 28 13.10 -3.22 -14.88
CA LYS A 28 14.37 -3.26 -14.15
C LYS A 28 14.31 -2.24 -13.01
N LEU A 29 14.65 -2.70 -11.81
CA LEU A 29 14.77 -1.87 -10.63
C LEU A 29 16.26 -1.75 -10.28
N LYS A 30 16.90 -0.66 -10.72
CA LYS A 30 18.32 -0.36 -10.48
C LYS A 30 18.48 1.12 -10.08
N PRO A 31 17.90 1.53 -8.96
CA PRO A 31 18.02 2.91 -8.51
C PRO A 31 19.43 3.21 -8.00
N ALA A 32 19.83 4.48 -8.03
CA ALA A 32 21.10 4.92 -7.47
C ALA A 32 21.14 4.74 -5.94
N ASN A 33 20.02 5.00 -5.28
CA ASN A 33 19.83 4.90 -3.83
C ASN A 33 18.77 3.84 -3.48
N PRO A 34 18.83 3.23 -2.29
CA PRO A 34 17.72 2.44 -1.79
C PRO A 34 16.52 3.34 -1.48
N TYR A 35 15.30 2.86 -1.79
CA TYR A 35 14.06 3.57 -1.50
C TYR A 35 13.23 2.86 -0.44
N ILE A 36 12.51 3.65 0.37
CA ILE A 36 11.49 3.15 1.30
C ILE A 36 10.23 3.99 1.10
N SER A 37 9.05 3.33 1.10
CA SER A 37 7.76 4.00 1.15
C SER A 37 6.95 3.45 2.32
N PHE A 38 6.28 4.34 3.07
CA PHE A 38 5.29 3.97 4.07
C PHE A 38 3.90 4.13 3.48
N THR A 39 3.10 3.07 3.55
CA THR A 39 1.75 3.06 2.98
C THR A 39 0.72 2.60 3.99
N PHE A 40 -0.49 3.15 3.88
CA PHE A 40 -1.62 2.83 4.74
C PHE A 40 -2.80 2.42 3.89
N ASP A 41 -3.39 1.25 4.17
CA ASP A 41 -4.58 0.77 3.49
C ASP A 41 -5.85 1.23 4.21
N ASP A 42 -6.96 1.32 3.50
CA ASP A 42 -8.28 1.79 3.97
C ASP A 42 -8.31 3.24 4.49
N PHE A 43 -7.20 3.80 4.84
CA PHE A 43 -7.07 5.12 5.43
C PHE A 43 -7.97 5.30 6.69
N PRO A 44 -7.81 4.46 7.75
CA PRO A 44 -8.44 4.78 9.03
C PRO A 44 -7.90 6.11 9.58
N GLN A 45 -8.73 6.87 10.31
CA GLN A 45 -8.34 8.18 10.85
C GLN A 45 -7.02 8.14 11.63
N SER A 46 -6.80 7.08 12.42
CA SER A 46 -5.60 6.90 13.21
C SER A 46 -4.33 6.76 12.38
N ALA A 47 -4.42 6.24 11.14
CA ALA A 47 -3.28 6.16 10.22
C ALA A 47 -2.71 7.55 9.90
N TYR A 48 -3.58 8.57 9.76
CA TYR A 48 -3.14 9.94 9.51
C TYR A 48 -2.90 10.71 10.81
N LEU A 49 -3.85 10.70 11.75
CA LEU A 49 -3.76 11.51 12.96
C LEU A 49 -2.57 11.11 13.84
N ILE A 50 -2.23 9.83 13.89
CA ILE A 50 -1.12 9.29 14.68
C ILE A 50 0.05 8.91 13.76
N GLY A 51 -0.17 8.03 12.79
CA GLY A 51 0.87 7.58 11.87
C GLY A 51 1.44 8.72 11.03
N GLY A 52 0.60 9.59 10.47
CA GLY A 52 1.02 10.79 9.75
C GLY A 52 1.81 11.77 10.64
N THR A 53 1.40 11.95 11.89
CA THR A 53 2.14 12.77 12.87
C THR A 53 3.53 12.19 13.15
N ILE A 54 3.65 10.87 13.29
CA ILE A 54 4.94 10.19 13.45
C ILE A 54 5.80 10.40 12.20
N LEU A 55 5.27 10.20 10.99
CA LEU A 55 6.02 10.43 9.75
C LEU A 55 6.52 11.89 9.65
N LYS A 56 5.65 12.86 9.98
CA LYS A 56 5.97 14.29 9.94
C LYS A 56 7.12 14.68 10.87
N LYS A 57 7.23 14.04 12.06
CA LYS A 57 8.34 14.23 13.01
C LYS A 57 9.71 13.94 12.37
N TYR A 58 9.76 13.07 11.39
CA TYR A 58 10.97 12.69 10.64
C TYR A 58 11.04 13.31 9.24
N GLY A 59 10.16 14.26 8.91
CA GLY A 59 10.10 14.89 7.59
C GLY A 59 9.68 13.95 6.45
N ILE A 60 8.96 12.88 6.78
CA ILE A 60 8.55 11.81 5.86
C ILE A 60 7.10 12.01 5.44
N ARG A 61 6.82 11.78 4.16
CA ARG A 61 5.46 11.69 3.60
C ARG A 61 5.15 10.24 3.22
N GLY A 62 3.90 9.84 3.37
CA GLY A 62 3.41 8.49 3.06
C GLY A 62 2.37 8.45 1.96
N THR A 63 1.94 7.25 1.59
CA THR A 63 0.87 6.98 0.63
C THR A 63 -0.33 6.38 1.37
N TYR A 64 -1.53 6.93 1.13
CA TYR A 64 -2.77 6.46 1.75
C TYR A 64 -3.71 5.92 0.67
N TYR A 65 -3.92 4.62 0.68
CA TYR A 65 -4.81 3.95 -0.27
C TYR A 65 -6.26 4.07 0.19
N THR A 66 -7.09 4.64 -0.67
CA THR A 66 -8.35 5.27 -0.27
C THR A 66 -9.52 4.68 -1.04
N SER A 67 -10.52 4.20 -0.29
CA SER A 67 -11.85 3.80 -0.79
C SER A 67 -12.87 4.87 -0.40
N LEU A 68 -13.18 5.81 -1.33
CA LEU A 68 -14.04 6.95 -1.02
C LEU A 68 -15.47 6.55 -0.62
N GLY A 69 -15.94 5.39 -1.05
CA GLY A 69 -17.22 4.84 -0.63
C GLY A 69 -17.30 4.45 0.86
N LEU A 70 -16.14 4.36 1.53
CA LEU A 70 -16.06 4.07 2.97
C LEU A 70 -15.89 5.32 3.84
N MET A 71 -15.73 6.51 3.25
CA MET A 71 -15.50 7.75 3.97
C MET A 71 -16.51 7.95 5.12
N GLY A 72 -16.00 8.19 6.34
CA GLY A 72 -16.77 8.44 7.55
C GLY A 72 -17.44 7.21 8.17
N LYS A 73 -17.26 6.00 7.61
CA LYS A 73 -17.83 4.75 8.13
C LYS A 73 -16.94 4.14 9.21
N GLU A 74 -17.57 3.37 10.09
CA GLU A 74 -16.87 2.47 11.00
C GLU A 74 -16.44 1.19 10.24
N SER A 75 -15.27 0.66 10.58
CA SER A 75 -14.71 -0.54 9.98
C SER A 75 -13.93 -1.38 11.00
N PRO A 76 -13.50 -2.60 10.65
CA PRO A 76 -12.65 -3.42 11.53
C PRO A 76 -11.30 -2.77 11.89
N VAL A 77 -10.83 -1.80 11.09
CA VAL A 77 -9.58 -1.05 11.34
C VAL A 77 -9.84 0.33 11.98
N GLY A 78 -11.05 0.54 12.53
CA GLY A 78 -11.49 1.78 13.13
C GLY A 78 -12.25 2.67 12.16
N ARG A 79 -12.49 3.90 12.57
CA ARG A 79 -13.22 4.88 11.77
C ARG A 79 -12.40 5.32 10.57
N ILE A 80 -13.00 5.23 9.39
CA ILE A 80 -12.41 5.65 8.12
C ILE A 80 -12.41 7.18 8.02
N PHE A 81 -11.42 7.73 7.35
CA PHE A 81 -11.22 9.17 7.18
C PHE A 81 -12.49 9.95 6.86
N SER A 82 -12.52 11.20 7.30
CA SER A 82 -13.51 12.21 6.90
C SER A 82 -13.00 13.06 5.73
N LEU A 83 -13.89 13.90 5.18
CA LEU A 83 -13.50 14.89 4.17
C LEU A 83 -12.41 15.85 4.67
N LYS A 84 -12.42 16.16 5.98
CA LYS A 84 -11.40 17.02 6.58
C LYS A 84 -10.03 16.38 6.52
N GLU A 85 -9.88 15.14 7.02
CA GLU A 85 -8.60 14.41 7.00
C GLU A 85 -8.11 14.17 5.56
N LEU A 86 -9.02 13.92 4.61
CA LEU A 86 -8.66 13.77 3.20
C LEU A 86 -7.99 15.04 2.65
N ARG A 87 -8.52 16.23 2.97
CA ARG A 87 -7.96 17.52 2.55
C ARG A 87 -6.67 17.86 3.27
N ASP A 88 -6.63 17.65 4.58
CA ASP A 88 -5.45 17.92 5.40
C ASP A 88 -4.26 17.05 4.96
N LEU A 89 -4.51 15.77 4.66
CA LEU A 89 -3.51 14.82 4.17
C LEU A 89 -2.83 15.30 2.88
N VAL A 90 -3.62 15.79 1.92
CA VAL A 90 -3.09 16.33 0.66
C VAL A 90 -2.32 17.63 0.91
N THR A 91 -2.82 18.49 1.81
CA THR A 91 -2.15 19.74 2.20
C THR A 91 -0.79 19.49 2.88
N ASP A 92 -0.68 18.42 3.67
CA ASP A 92 0.58 17.96 4.27
C ASP A 92 1.52 17.28 3.24
N GLY A 93 1.09 17.16 1.98
CA GLY A 93 1.90 16.64 0.88
C GLY A 93 1.99 15.11 0.79
N HIS A 94 1.14 14.39 1.52
CA HIS A 94 1.03 12.93 1.37
C HIS A 94 0.36 12.54 0.05
N GLU A 95 0.62 11.34 -0.44
CA GLU A 95 -0.04 10.78 -1.62
C GLU A 95 -1.37 10.12 -1.26
N LEU A 96 -2.40 10.37 -2.09
CA LEU A 96 -3.60 9.55 -2.16
C LEU A 96 -3.43 8.49 -3.25
N GLY A 97 -3.54 7.21 -2.89
CA GLY A 97 -3.61 6.07 -3.81
C GLY A 97 -5.04 5.51 -3.88
N CYS A 98 -5.37 4.83 -4.97
CA CYS A 98 -6.68 4.20 -5.15
C CYS A 98 -6.75 2.82 -4.47
N HIS A 99 -7.92 2.53 -3.84
CA HIS A 99 -8.21 1.23 -3.22
C HIS A 99 -9.59 0.68 -3.64
N THR A 100 -10.01 0.96 -4.89
CA THR A 100 -11.39 0.88 -5.41
C THR A 100 -12.34 1.81 -4.64
N TYR A 101 -13.57 2.00 -5.10
CA TYR A 101 -14.56 2.83 -4.39
C TYR A 101 -15.19 2.06 -3.21
N ASP A 102 -15.49 0.78 -3.45
CA ASP A 102 -16.28 -0.07 -2.54
C ASP A 102 -15.40 -1.10 -1.79
N HIS A 103 -14.06 -1.02 -1.87
CA HIS A 103 -13.12 -1.98 -1.28
C HIS A 103 -13.38 -3.43 -1.76
N LEU A 104 -13.46 -3.64 -3.08
CA LEU A 104 -13.85 -4.91 -3.68
C LEU A 104 -12.73 -5.95 -3.70
N ASP A 105 -13.05 -7.21 -3.34
CA ASP A 105 -12.16 -8.35 -3.50
C ASP A 105 -12.02 -8.71 -4.99
N ALA A 106 -10.78 -8.75 -5.48
CA ALA A 106 -10.46 -9.02 -6.88
C ALA A 106 -10.77 -10.46 -7.34
N TRP A 107 -11.00 -11.41 -6.43
CA TRP A 107 -11.35 -12.79 -6.76
C TRP A 107 -12.85 -13.07 -6.62
N GLU A 108 -13.57 -12.23 -5.91
CA GLU A 108 -15.00 -12.40 -5.63
C GLU A 108 -15.87 -11.43 -6.45
N THR A 109 -15.22 -10.53 -7.19
CA THR A 109 -15.90 -9.52 -8.00
C THR A 109 -15.65 -9.79 -9.50
N ASN A 110 -16.68 -9.62 -10.33
CA ASN A 110 -16.50 -9.68 -11.78
C ASN A 110 -15.69 -8.48 -12.30
N LEU A 111 -15.09 -8.63 -13.50
CA LEU A 111 -14.15 -7.66 -14.05
C LEU A 111 -14.78 -6.28 -14.25
N ASP A 112 -15.98 -6.23 -14.82
CA ASP A 112 -16.71 -4.99 -15.12
C ASP A 112 -17.06 -4.21 -13.84
N SER A 113 -17.54 -4.89 -12.80
CA SER A 113 -17.87 -4.27 -11.50
C SER A 113 -16.61 -3.76 -10.80
N PHE A 114 -15.50 -4.48 -10.90
CA PHE A 114 -14.23 -4.05 -10.31
C PHE A 114 -13.70 -2.79 -11.02
N GLU A 115 -13.69 -2.79 -12.35
CA GLU A 115 -13.26 -1.64 -13.15
C GLU A 115 -14.15 -0.41 -12.89
N LYS A 116 -15.48 -0.59 -12.86
CA LYS A 116 -16.42 0.47 -12.51
C LYS A 116 -16.15 1.05 -11.12
N SER A 117 -15.77 0.22 -10.14
CA SER A 117 -15.41 0.69 -8.79
C SER A 117 -14.12 1.51 -8.80
N ILE A 118 -13.11 1.15 -9.62
CA ILE A 118 -11.92 1.99 -9.84
C ILE A 118 -12.32 3.34 -10.43
N LEU A 119 -13.08 3.36 -11.52
CA LEU A 119 -13.50 4.58 -12.22
C LEU A 119 -14.34 5.49 -11.32
N ARG A 120 -15.29 4.90 -10.57
CA ARG A 120 -16.12 5.62 -9.59
C ARG A 120 -15.26 6.28 -8.50
N ASN A 121 -14.22 5.61 -8.02
CA ASN A 121 -13.31 6.18 -7.03
C ASN A 121 -12.56 7.40 -7.59
N ARG A 122 -12.10 7.32 -8.84
CA ARG A 122 -11.42 8.43 -9.52
C ARG A 122 -12.36 9.63 -9.73
N GLU A 123 -13.58 9.40 -10.19
CA GLU A 123 -14.57 10.47 -10.39
C GLU A 123 -14.99 11.11 -9.05
N ALA A 124 -15.16 10.33 -8.00
CA ALA A 124 -15.44 10.84 -6.66
C ALA A 124 -14.28 11.71 -6.13
N LEU A 125 -13.03 11.30 -6.31
CA LEU A 125 -11.87 12.13 -5.94
C LEU A 125 -11.86 13.43 -6.73
N LYS A 126 -12.04 13.37 -8.04
CA LYS A 126 -12.07 14.55 -8.92
C LYS A 126 -13.14 15.56 -8.51
N SER A 127 -14.30 15.08 -8.04
CA SER A 127 -15.39 15.94 -7.56
C SER A 127 -15.03 16.64 -6.23
N ILE A 128 -14.21 16.03 -5.38
CA ILE A 128 -13.83 16.55 -4.05
C ILE A 128 -12.56 17.41 -4.13
N LEU A 129 -11.57 16.96 -4.91
CA LEU A 129 -10.23 17.54 -5.07
C LEU A 129 -9.83 17.53 -6.56
N PRO A 130 -10.33 18.46 -7.38
CA PRO A 130 -10.14 18.44 -8.85
C PRO A 130 -8.69 18.42 -9.32
N GLN A 131 -7.75 18.95 -8.51
CA GLN A 131 -6.32 19.01 -8.82
C GLN A 131 -5.55 17.74 -8.41
N VAL A 132 -6.20 16.78 -7.73
CA VAL A 132 -5.58 15.55 -7.23
C VAL A 132 -6.07 14.36 -8.04
N TYR A 133 -5.18 13.43 -8.33
CA TYR A 133 -5.52 12.18 -9.00
C TYR A 133 -4.81 10.99 -8.35
N PHE A 134 -5.39 9.83 -8.47
CA PHE A 134 -4.75 8.59 -8.05
C PHE A 134 -3.73 8.15 -9.10
N ALA A 135 -2.45 8.21 -8.77
CA ALA A 135 -1.36 7.70 -9.61
C ALA A 135 -1.09 6.21 -9.35
N THR A 136 -1.29 5.77 -8.12
CA THR A 136 -0.97 4.42 -7.65
C THR A 136 -2.20 3.69 -7.11
N PHE A 137 -2.07 2.37 -6.97
CA PHE A 137 -3.16 1.49 -6.57
C PHE A 137 -2.69 0.43 -5.56
N SER A 138 -3.52 0.10 -4.59
CA SER A 138 -3.37 -1.09 -3.74
C SER A 138 -4.57 -2.02 -3.94
N TYR A 139 -4.29 -3.32 -4.09
CA TYR A 139 -5.35 -4.31 -4.20
C TYR A 139 -5.97 -4.58 -2.82
N PRO A 140 -7.30 -4.37 -2.65
CA PRO A 140 -7.98 -4.91 -1.48
C PRO A 140 -7.68 -6.42 -1.36
N ARG A 141 -7.30 -6.87 -0.16
CA ARG A 141 -6.89 -8.26 0.12
C ARG A 141 -5.65 -8.75 -0.64
N GLU A 142 -4.79 -7.85 -1.09
CA GLU A 142 -3.39 -8.06 -1.54
C GLU A 142 -3.20 -8.85 -2.84
N GLU A 143 -3.94 -9.93 -3.09
CA GLU A 143 -3.69 -10.88 -4.18
C GLU A 143 -4.74 -10.75 -5.28
N PRO A 144 -4.46 -10.03 -6.39
CA PRO A 144 -5.44 -9.82 -7.45
C PRO A 144 -5.66 -11.05 -8.32
N HIS A 145 -6.87 -11.18 -8.88
CA HIS A 145 -7.09 -12.01 -10.05
C HIS A 145 -6.28 -11.47 -11.25
N PRO A 146 -5.63 -12.31 -12.08
CA PRO A 146 -4.77 -11.84 -13.17
C PRO A 146 -5.42 -10.81 -14.09
N MET A 147 -6.67 -11.01 -14.49
CA MET A 147 -7.37 -10.07 -15.38
C MET A 147 -7.62 -8.70 -14.71
N ILE A 148 -7.90 -8.70 -13.39
CA ILE A 148 -8.02 -7.47 -12.60
C ILE A 148 -6.66 -6.77 -12.51
N LYS A 149 -5.57 -7.53 -12.35
CA LYS A 149 -4.21 -7.02 -12.36
C LYS A 149 -3.88 -6.31 -13.68
N ARG A 150 -4.30 -6.87 -14.83
CA ARG A 150 -4.17 -6.22 -16.13
C ARG A 150 -4.96 -4.92 -16.19
N ILE A 151 -6.24 -4.93 -15.77
CA ILE A 151 -7.10 -3.74 -15.75
C ILE A 151 -6.48 -2.63 -14.89
N ALA A 152 -6.12 -2.92 -13.63
CA ALA A 152 -5.48 -1.93 -12.75
C ALA A 152 -4.21 -1.35 -13.37
N GLY A 153 -3.37 -2.19 -14.00
CA GLY A 153 -2.13 -1.77 -14.66
C GLY A 153 -2.31 -0.84 -15.87
N THR A 154 -3.54 -0.68 -16.40
CA THR A 154 -3.85 0.33 -17.44
C THR A 154 -4.11 1.71 -16.85
N TYR A 155 -4.62 1.78 -15.62
CA TYR A 155 -5.00 3.03 -14.96
C TYR A 155 -3.93 3.62 -14.06
N PHE A 156 -3.00 2.78 -13.56
CA PHE A 156 -2.04 3.19 -12.53
C PHE A 156 -0.60 2.89 -12.94
N VAL A 157 0.32 3.74 -12.50
CA VAL A 157 1.76 3.58 -12.78
C VAL A 157 2.38 2.45 -11.98
N CYS A 158 1.89 2.24 -10.76
CA CYS A 158 2.33 1.18 -9.85
C CYS A 158 1.13 0.66 -9.04
N CYS A 159 0.94 -0.66 -9.05
CA CYS A 159 -0.06 -1.36 -8.25
C CYS A 159 0.66 -2.20 -7.19
N ARG A 160 0.25 -2.08 -5.93
CA ARG A 160 0.85 -2.77 -4.78
C ARG A 160 -0.03 -3.93 -4.31
N GLY A 161 0.60 -5.04 -3.98
CA GLY A 161 0.01 -6.16 -3.26
C GLY A 161 0.82 -6.52 -2.02
N GLY A 162 0.70 -7.76 -1.57
CA GLY A 162 1.48 -8.31 -0.47
C GLY A 162 2.86 -8.84 -0.88
N GLY A 163 3.44 -9.74 -0.08
CA GLY A 163 4.67 -10.46 -0.40
C GLY A 163 5.69 -10.56 0.73
N GLN A 164 5.55 -9.79 1.80
CA GLN A 164 6.43 -9.76 2.99
C GLN A 164 7.93 -9.66 2.65
N THR A 165 8.27 -8.81 1.67
CA THR A 165 9.65 -8.62 1.23
C THR A 165 9.82 -7.29 0.48
N LEU A 166 11.06 -6.98 0.11
CA LEU A 166 11.41 -5.83 -0.73
C LEU A 166 11.33 -6.16 -2.23
N ASN A 167 11.36 -5.13 -3.05
CA ASN A 167 11.54 -5.22 -4.50
C ASN A 167 13.00 -4.93 -4.84
N SER A 168 13.65 -5.82 -5.61
CA SER A 168 15.03 -5.63 -6.09
C SER A 168 15.25 -6.32 -7.43
N GLY A 169 16.21 -5.83 -8.22
CA GLY A 169 16.55 -6.37 -9.53
C GLY A 169 15.46 -6.21 -10.58
N MET A 170 14.36 -6.92 -10.43
CA MET A 170 13.15 -6.81 -11.27
C MET A 170 11.93 -6.55 -10.39
N ILE A 171 11.10 -5.60 -10.78
CA ILE A 171 9.82 -5.31 -10.14
C ILE A 171 8.67 -5.56 -11.12
N ASP A 172 7.58 -6.10 -10.63
CA ASP A 172 6.31 -6.13 -11.35
C ASP A 172 5.47 -4.91 -10.96
N LEU A 173 5.39 -3.90 -11.83
CA LEU A 173 4.63 -2.67 -11.55
C LEU A 173 3.12 -2.88 -11.49
N ASN A 174 2.62 -4.03 -11.96
CA ASN A 174 1.24 -4.42 -11.75
C ASN A 174 1.03 -5.15 -10.41
N LEU A 175 2.11 -5.50 -9.69
CA LEU A 175 2.07 -6.15 -8.38
C LEU A 175 3.39 -5.93 -7.62
N ALA A 176 3.69 -4.69 -7.26
CA ALA A 176 4.82 -4.38 -6.39
C ALA A 176 4.60 -5.02 -5.01
N LYS A 177 5.67 -5.63 -4.49
CA LYS A 177 5.62 -6.31 -3.18
C LYS A 177 5.67 -5.29 -2.06
N SER A 178 4.99 -5.59 -0.96
CA SER A 178 5.10 -4.84 0.29
C SER A 178 5.35 -5.75 1.49
N CYS A 179 5.82 -5.16 2.57
CA CYS A 179 5.97 -5.79 3.87
C CYS A 179 4.97 -5.15 4.84
N PHE A 180 4.05 -5.95 5.35
CA PHE A 180 3.03 -5.48 6.28
C PHE A 180 3.58 -5.37 7.70
N ILE A 181 3.30 -4.25 8.35
CA ILE A 181 3.58 -3.97 9.76
C ILE A 181 2.28 -4.19 10.52
N ASP A 182 2.02 -5.43 10.91
CA ASP A 182 0.79 -5.85 11.58
C ASP A 182 1.00 -7.12 12.43
N SER A 183 -0.01 -7.55 13.16
CA SER A 183 0.06 -8.78 13.94
C SER A 183 -0.28 -10.05 13.15
N VAL A 184 -0.85 -9.92 11.95
CA VAL A 184 -1.22 -11.08 11.09
C VAL A 184 0.01 -11.74 10.53
N ASN A 185 0.97 -10.94 10.07
CA ASN A 185 2.20 -11.41 9.45
C ASN A 185 3.31 -11.73 10.46
N GLY A 186 3.16 -11.30 11.71
CA GLY A 186 4.04 -11.65 12.81
C GLY A 186 5.45 -11.07 12.71
N GLU A 187 5.65 -9.98 11.97
CA GLU A 187 6.93 -9.33 11.84
C GLU A 187 7.38 -8.70 13.16
N THR A 188 8.62 -8.93 13.53
CA THR A 188 9.24 -8.30 14.70
C THR A 188 10.03 -7.06 14.30
N LEU A 189 10.30 -6.16 15.24
CA LEU A 189 11.16 -5.00 14.99
C LEU A 189 12.55 -5.44 14.45
N SER A 190 13.06 -6.56 14.92
CA SER A 190 14.34 -7.11 14.46
C SER A 190 14.29 -7.59 13.02
N SER A 191 13.23 -8.31 12.61
CA SER A 191 13.06 -8.78 11.22
C SER A 191 12.90 -7.60 10.26
N LEU A 192 12.16 -6.55 10.65
CA LEU A 192 11.99 -5.35 9.83
C LEU A 192 13.30 -4.56 9.69
N LYS A 193 14.11 -4.46 10.75
CA LYS A 193 15.46 -3.86 10.67
C LYS A 193 16.38 -4.64 9.73
N ILE A 194 16.33 -5.97 9.76
CA ILE A 194 17.07 -6.83 8.83
C ILE A 194 16.62 -6.55 7.39
N LEU A 195 15.31 -6.41 7.16
CA LEU A 195 14.77 -6.12 5.84
C LEU A 195 15.19 -4.73 5.32
N ILE A 196 15.21 -3.69 6.19
CA ILE A 196 15.72 -2.36 5.86
C ILE A 196 17.21 -2.42 5.47
N ASN A 197 18.03 -3.14 6.24
CA ASN A 197 19.45 -3.31 5.93
C ASN A 197 19.67 -4.08 4.60
N LYS A 198 18.87 -5.11 4.36
CA LYS A 198 18.88 -5.85 3.09
C LYS A 198 18.52 -4.92 1.92
N ASN A 199 17.49 -4.08 2.08
CA ASN A 199 17.11 -3.09 1.08
C ASN A 199 18.24 -2.11 0.75
N LYS A 200 19.00 -1.69 1.77
CA LYS A 200 20.18 -0.84 1.59
C LYS A 200 21.24 -1.52 0.74
N VAL A 201 21.58 -2.78 1.03
CA VAL A 201 22.60 -3.55 0.32
C VAL A 201 22.18 -3.81 -1.13
N GLU A 202 20.93 -4.20 -1.35
CA GLU A 202 20.40 -4.52 -2.68
C GLU A 202 20.04 -3.28 -3.51
N LYS A 203 20.08 -2.07 -2.91
CA LYS A 203 19.57 -0.83 -3.53
C LYS A 203 18.18 -1.06 -4.11
N GLY A 204 17.29 -1.62 -3.29
CA GLY A 204 15.95 -1.98 -3.67
C GLY A 204 14.93 -0.88 -3.36
N TRP A 205 13.67 -1.24 -3.45
CA TRP A 205 12.54 -0.46 -3.01
C TRP A 205 11.71 -1.28 -2.02
N LEU A 206 11.76 -0.90 -0.74
CA LEU A 206 10.99 -1.49 0.33
C LEU A 206 9.71 -0.67 0.55
N ILE A 207 8.57 -1.28 0.36
CA ILE A 207 7.27 -0.67 0.61
C ILE A 207 6.72 -1.28 1.90
N PHE A 208 6.60 -0.49 2.95
CA PHE A 208 5.89 -0.87 4.16
C PHE A 208 4.41 -0.59 4.03
N SER A 209 3.58 -1.47 4.57
CA SER A 209 2.14 -1.31 4.60
C SER A 209 1.57 -1.63 5.97
N THR A 210 0.55 -0.89 6.38
CA THR A 210 -0.22 -1.12 7.61
C THR A 210 -1.62 -0.50 7.45
N HIS A 211 -2.45 -0.59 8.48
CA HIS A 211 -3.76 0.08 8.51
C HIS A 211 -3.79 1.10 9.65
N ASP A 212 -4.37 0.76 10.78
CA ASP A 212 -4.55 1.64 11.93
C ASP A 212 -3.28 1.71 12.81
N ILE A 213 -3.01 2.92 13.30
CA ILE A 213 -1.94 3.18 14.27
C ILE A 213 -2.58 3.70 15.55
N CYS A 214 -2.69 2.84 16.57
CA CYS A 214 -3.28 3.25 17.86
C CYS A 214 -2.82 2.32 19.00
N MET A 215 -3.14 2.68 20.25
CA MET A 215 -2.73 1.89 21.43
C MET A 215 -3.33 0.48 21.46
N ASN A 216 -4.53 0.30 20.92
CA ASN A 216 -5.19 -1.00 20.79
C ASN A 216 -5.51 -1.24 19.31
N PRO A 217 -4.49 -1.57 18.50
CA PRO A 217 -4.68 -1.70 17.06
C PRO A 217 -5.52 -2.93 16.72
N SER A 218 -6.15 -2.87 15.55
CA SER A 218 -6.71 -4.06 14.93
C SER A 218 -5.58 -5.06 14.62
N ARG A 219 -5.94 -6.27 14.24
CA ARG A 219 -4.93 -7.25 13.82
C ARG A 219 -4.15 -6.82 12.56
N PHE A 220 -4.63 -5.83 11.82
CA PHE A 220 -4.02 -5.31 10.59
C PHE A 220 -3.19 -4.03 10.81
N GLY A 221 -3.25 -3.47 12.01
CA GLY A 221 -2.52 -2.29 12.42
C GLY A 221 -1.38 -2.59 13.40
N CYS A 222 -0.80 -1.52 13.94
CA CYS A 222 0.25 -1.64 14.97
C CYS A 222 0.22 -0.49 15.98
N GLY A 223 0.94 -0.68 17.09
CA GLY A 223 1.08 0.35 18.14
C GLY A 223 1.94 1.54 17.68
N PRO A 224 1.68 2.76 18.22
CA PRO A 224 2.42 3.96 17.84
C PRO A 224 3.93 3.86 18.09
N ASP A 225 4.35 3.38 19.25
CA ASP A 225 5.76 3.25 19.60
C ASP A 225 6.49 2.27 18.67
N TYR A 226 5.85 1.15 18.35
CA TYR A 226 6.39 0.17 17.42
C TYR A 226 6.53 0.74 16.00
N PHE A 227 5.53 1.48 15.54
CA PHE A 227 5.59 2.17 14.25
C PHE A 227 6.69 3.24 14.24
N GLU A 228 6.79 4.07 15.31
CA GLU A 228 7.83 5.10 15.41
C GLU A 228 9.24 4.50 15.42
N ASP A 229 9.46 3.37 16.09
CA ASP A 229 10.75 2.67 16.11
C ASP A 229 11.19 2.24 14.70
N ILE A 230 10.24 1.77 13.87
CA ILE A 230 10.49 1.39 12.48
C ILE A 230 10.80 2.63 11.63
N VAL A 231 10.00 3.69 11.75
CA VAL A 231 10.18 4.95 11.03
C VAL A 231 11.53 5.57 11.37
N ARG A 232 11.89 5.64 12.65
CA ARG A 232 13.18 6.14 13.12
C ARG A 232 14.35 5.34 12.56
N TYR A 233 14.25 4.02 12.56
CA TYR A 233 15.30 3.16 12.01
C TYR A 233 15.44 3.35 10.49
N ALA A 234 14.33 3.44 9.77
CA ALA A 234 14.31 3.72 8.34
C ALA A 234 14.92 5.09 8.01
N ALA A 235 14.55 6.14 8.75
CA ALA A 235 15.08 7.49 8.58
C ALA A 235 16.62 7.55 8.74
N ASN A 236 17.18 6.71 9.60
CA ASN A 236 18.64 6.63 9.83
C ASN A 236 19.35 5.61 8.95
N SER A 237 18.66 4.91 8.05
CA SER A 237 19.25 3.86 7.20
C SER A 237 20.07 4.39 6.02
N GLY A 238 19.86 5.65 5.64
CA GLY A 238 20.40 6.26 4.41
C GLY A 238 19.56 5.97 3.17
N ALA A 239 18.38 5.35 3.32
CA ALA A 239 17.42 5.22 2.22
C ALA A 239 16.71 6.54 1.95
N VAL A 240 16.35 6.78 0.69
CA VAL A 240 15.44 7.87 0.30
C VAL A 240 14.01 7.43 0.62
N ILE A 241 13.30 8.21 1.45
CA ILE A 241 11.95 7.85 1.89
C ILE A 241 10.94 8.78 1.26
N LEU A 242 10.09 8.25 0.38
CA LEU A 242 9.13 9.03 -0.41
C LEU A 242 7.81 8.25 -0.59
N PRO A 243 6.70 8.93 -0.89
CA PRO A 243 5.48 8.31 -1.38
C PRO A 243 5.72 7.43 -2.62
N VAL A 244 4.83 6.47 -2.85
CA VAL A 244 5.00 5.46 -3.92
C VAL A 244 5.08 6.10 -5.31
N CYS A 245 4.23 7.10 -5.61
CA CYS A 245 4.26 7.80 -6.90
C CYS A 245 5.58 8.56 -7.12
N GLU A 246 6.12 9.18 -6.08
CA GLU A 246 7.38 9.92 -6.18
C GLU A 246 8.58 8.98 -6.38
N VAL A 247 8.62 7.83 -5.69
CA VAL A 247 9.65 6.80 -5.95
C VAL A 247 9.55 6.30 -7.38
N TYR A 248 8.32 6.05 -7.87
CA TYR A 248 8.13 5.66 -9.27
C TYR A 248 8.70 6.72 -10.24
N SER A 249 8.36 8.00 -10.04
CA SER A 249 8.83 9.11 -10.88
C SER A 249 10.35 9.24 -10.84
N GLN A 250 10.98 9.07 -9.68
CA GLN A 250 12.44 9.14 -9.55
C GLN A 250 13.18 8.01 -10.28
N ILE A 251 12.57 6.82 -10.35
CA ILE A 251 13.21 5.65 -10.98
C ILE A 251 12.94 5.58 -12.48
N TYR A 252 11.73 5.94 -12.92
CA TYR A 252 11.25 5.71 -14.29
C TYR A 252 10.93 7.00 -15.06
N GLY A 253 11.02 8.16 -14.42
CA GLY A 253 10.58 9.44 -14.97
C GLY A 253 9.05 9.61 -14.89
N ASP A 254 8.61 10.84 -15.03
CA ASP A 254 7.19 11.13 -15.05
C ASP A 254 6.56 10.55 -16.34
N LYS A 255 5.52 9.76 -16.19
CA LYS A 255 4.65 9.45 -17.33
C LYS A 255 3.81 10.70 -17.60
N GLN A 256 4.09 11.34 -18.72
CA GLN A 256 3.18 12.31 -19.32
C GLN A 256 1.87 11.65 -19.73
#